data_0edf476fb95fd992d5874d400207a8c5
#
_entry.id   0edf476fb95fd992d5874d400207a8c5
#
_cell.length_a   1.000
_cell.length_b   1.000
_cell.length_c   1.000
_cell.angle_alpha   90.00
_cell.angle_beta   90.00
_cell.angle_gamma   90.00
#
_symmetry.space_group_name_H-M   'P 1'
#
loop_
_entity.id
_entity.type
_entity.pdbx_description
1 polymer ?
#
loop_
_entity_poly.entity_id
_entity_poly.type
_entity_poly.pdbx_seq_one_letter_code
_entity_poly.pdbx_strand_id
1 'polypeptide(L)'
;PAELEGYDVVADITELRDVDVAILALPTRECPTYAKRYLAMGINTVDSYDIHSGIVDYRAELMPVCKEHGRVSVISAGWDPGSDSIVRTLMQSLAPKGLTYTNFGPGMSMGHSVCVRGKKGVKNALSMTIPLGEGIHRRMVYVELEDGASLEEVTTAVKADPYFANDETHVFAVKSVDEVR
;
A
#
# COMPACT_ATOMS: atom_id res chain seq x y z
N PRO A 1 5.70 -9.38 -19.83
CA PRO A 1 6.19 -8.03 -20.12
C PRO A 1 7.69 -8.08 -20.41
N ALA A 2 8.17 -7.23 -21.34
CA ALA A 2 9.60 -7.20 -21.72
C ALA A 2 10.55 -6.93 -20.53
N GLU A 3 10.04 -6.27 -19.49
CA GLU A 3 10.76 -5.97 -18.25
C GLU A 3 11.07 -7.21 -17.41
N LEU A 4 10.39 -8.32 -17.67
CA LEU A 4 10.59 -9.60 -16.97
C LEU A 4 11.34 -10.63 -17.84
N GLU A 5 11.85 -10.22 -19.01
CA GLU A 5 12.63 -11.11 -19.87
C GLU A 5 13.93 -11.52 -19.16
N GLY A 6 14.14 -12.83 -19.04
CA GLY A 6 15.30 -13.40 -18.34
C GLY A 6 15.06 -13.74 -16.87
N TYR A 7 13.83 -13.52 -16.36
CA TYR A 7 13.41 -13.97 -15.02
C TYR A 7 12.38 -15.08 -15.10
N ASP A 8 12.45 -16.02 -14.16
CA ASP A 8 11.44 -17.05 -14.00
C ASP A 8 10.15 -16.43 -13.44
N VAL A 9 9.09 -16.41 -14.23
CA VAL A 9 7.77 -15.91 -13.83
C VAL A 9 6.83 -17.10 -13.67
N VAL A 10 6.37 -17.33 -12.44
CA VAL A 10 5.54 -18.47 -12.07
C VAL A 10 4.21 -18.02 -11.48
N ALA A 11 3.22 -18.90 -11.49
CA ALA A 11 1.93 -18.61 -10.89
C ALA A 11 1.93 -18.78 -9.36
N ASP A 12 2.73 -19.68 -8.85
CA ASP A 12 2.88 -19.94 -7.40
C ASP A 12 4.35 -20.11 -7.02
N ILE A 13 4.72 -19.62 -5.84
CA ILE A 13 6.09 -19.67 -5.33
C ILE A 13 6.62 -21.10 -5.19
N THR A 14 5.74 -22.10 -5.06
CA THR A 14 6.12 -23.52 -4.96
C THR A 14 6.75 -24.05 -6.24
N GLU A 15 6.61 -23.38 -7.35
CA GLU A 15 7.25 -23.70 -8.63
C GLU A 15 8.72 -23.25 -8.68
N LEU A 16 9.13 -22.33 -7.79
CA LEU A 16 10.51 -21.89 -7.65
C LEU A 16 11.27 -22.80 -6.67
N ARG A 17 12.58 -22.92 -6.89
CA ARG A 17 13.48 -23.67 -6.00
C ARG A 17 14.44 -22.72 -5.30
N ASP A 18 14.89 -23.11 -4.12
CA ASP A 18 15.95 -22.44 -3.37
C ASP A 18 15.65 -20.94 -3.10
N VAL A 19 14.39 -20.63 -2.76
CA VAL A 19 13.97 -19.26 -2.41
C VAL A 19 14.33 -18.98 -0.95
N ASP A 20 15.26 -18.08 -0.71
CA ASP A 20 15.67 -17.64 0.64
C ASP A 20 14.77 -16.54 1.18
N VAL A 21 14.34 -15.62 0.32
CA VAL A 21 13.58 -14.41 0.70
C VAL A 21 12.53 -14.10 -0.35
N ALA A 22 11.32 -13.77 0.10
CA ALA A 22 10.24 -13.23 -0.73
C ALA A 22 9.99 -11.76 -0.42
N ILE A 23 10.03 -10.91 -1.44
CA ILE A 23 9.60 -9.51 -1.34
C ILE A 23 8.12 -9.46 -1.69
N LEU A 24 7.28 -9.07 -0.72
CA LEU A 24 5.83 -9.02 -0.86
C LEU A 24 5.40 -7.66 -1.43
N ALA A 25 5.46 -7.51 -2.73
CA ALA A 25 4.97 -6.34 -3.46
C ALA A 25 3.45 -6.49 -3.74
N LEU A 26 2.65 -6.57 -2.69
CA LEU A 26 1.23 -6.88 -2.69
C LEU A 26 0.41 -5.72 -2.09
N PRO A 27 -0.92 -5.68 -2.35
CA PRO A 27 -1.81 -4.84 -1.57
C PRO A 27 -1.62 -5.09 -0.07
N THR A 28 -1.51 -4.03 0.72
CA THR A 28 -1.09 -4.10 2.13
C THR A 28 -1.91 -5.08 2.97
N ARG A 29 -3.22 -5.19 2.69
CA ARG A 29 -4.14 -6.08 3.41
C ARG A 29 -3.87 -7.57 3.16
N GLU A 30 -3.16 -7.90 2.10
CA GLU A 30 -2.80 -9.28 1.75
C GLU A 30 -1.47 -9.70 2.37
N CYS A 31 -0.59 -8.75 2.70
CA CYS A 31 0.72 -9.01 3.27
C CYS A 31 0.70 -9.99 4.46
N PRO A 32 -0.21 -9.88 5.46
CA PRO A 32 -0.22 -10.80 6.59
C PRO A 32 -0.47 -12.26 6.20
N THR A 33 -1.32 -12.49 5.22
CA THR A 33 -1.65 -13.84 4.74
C THR A 33 -0.46 -14.48 4.04
N TYR A 34 0.15 -13.75 3.08
CA TYR A 34 1.28 -14.28 2.32
C TYR A 34 2.55 -14.38 3.17
N ALA A 35 2.81 -13.43 4.08
CA ALA A 35 3.94 -13.51 4.99
C ALA A 35 3.88 -14.78 5.86
N LYS A 36 2.75 -15.06 6.50
CA LYS A 36 2.56 -16.28 7.29
C LYS A 36 2.77 -17.56 6.46
N ARG A 37 2.20 -17.58 5.24
CA ARG A 37 2.34 -18.71 4.31
C ARG A 37 3.81 -18.97 3.97
N TYR A 38 4.54 -17.94 3.59
CA TYR A 38 5.93 -18.10 3.13
C TYR A 38 6.89 -18.38 4.28
N LEU A 39 6.69 -17.78 5.44
CA LEU A 39 7.44 -18.12 6.66
C LEU A 39 7.25 -19.58 7.03
N ALA A 40 6.03 -20.12 6.95
CA ALA A 40 5.74 -21.54 7.21
C ALA A 40 6.39 -22.48 6.16
N MET A 41 6.64 -21.98 4.95
CA MET A 41 7.40 -22.71 3.91
C MET A 41 8.93 -22.63 4.11
N GLY A 42 9.40 -21.94 5.14
CA GLY A 42 10.82 -21.74 5.40
C GLY A 42 11.46 -20.60 4.60
N ILE A 43 10.67 -19.64 4.10
CA ILE A 43 11.13 -18.49 3.31
C ILE A 43 11.04 -17.24 4.17
N ASN A 44 12.11 -16.45 4.25
CA ASN A 44 12.08 -15.14 4.89
C ASN A 44 11.22 -14.15 4.07
N THR A 45 10.66 -13.14 4.71
CA THR A 45 9.80 -12.19 4.01
C THR A 45 10.20 -10.74 4.27
N VAL A 46 9.97 -9.89 3.26
CA VAL A 46 10.07 -8.43 3.36
C VAL A 46 8.81 -7.84 2.76
N ASP A 47 8.15 -6.91 3.46
CA ASP A 47 6.96 -6.24 2.94
C ASP A 47 6.99 -4.73 3.17
N SER A 48 6.07 -4.04 2.51
CA SER A 48 5.82 -2.60 2.67
C SER A 48 4.46 -2.32 3.32
N TYR A 49 4.03 -3.16 4.26
CA TYR A 49 2.77 -2.98 4.99
C TYR A 49 2.65 -1.56 5.55
N ASP A 50 1.56 -0.86 5.23
CA ASP A 50 1.42 0.58 5.44
C ASP A 50 0.22 0.99 6.31
N ILE A 51 -0.50 0.05 6.91
CA ILE A 51 -1.56 0.38 7.87
C ILE A 51 -0.91 0.70 9.22
N HIS A 52 -0.56 1.97 9.44
CA HIS A 52 0.19 2.44 10.61
C HIS A 52 -0.38 1.95 11.94
N SER A 53 -1.70 2.01 12.11
CA SER A 53 -2.37 1.54 13.34
C SER A 53 -2.30 0.04 13.55
N GLY A 54 -2.05 -0.75 12.50
CA GLY A 54 -2.00 -2.20 12.53
C GLY A 54 -0.60 -2.82 12.64
N ILE A 55 0.48 -2.00 12.59
CA ILE A 55 1.86 -2.53 12.53
C ILE A 55 2.22 -3.35 13.77
N VAL A 56 1.83 -2.88 14.95
CA VAL A 56 2.14 -3.57 16.23
C VAL A 56 1.47 -4.93 16.28
N ASP A 57 0.20 -5.00 15.90
CA ASP A 57 -0.58 -6.23 15.88
C ASP A 57 -0.05 -7.19 14.82
N TYR A 58 0.24 -6.69 13.63
CA TYR A 58 0.84 -7.46 12.55
C TYR A 58 2.17 -8.09 12.96
N ARG A 59 3.05 -7.30 13.62
CA ARG A 59 4.29 -7.82 14.18
C ARG A 59 4.03 -8.93 15.21
N ALA A 60 3.06 -8.73 16.09
CA ALA A 60 2.70 -9.71 17.12
C ALA A 60 2.18 -11.01 16.51
N GLU A 61 1.44 -10.93 15.40
CA GLU A 61 0.95 -12.10 14.66
C GLU A 61 2.07 -12.90 13.96
N LEU A 62 3.08 -12.22 13.41
CA LEU A 62 4.17 -12.89 12.70
C LEU A 62 5.23 -13.48 13.63
N MET A 63 5.43 -12.89 14.80
CA MET A 63 6.50 -13.29 15.72
C MET A 63 6.47 -14.79 16.09
N PRO A 64 5.33 -15.43 16.46
CA PRO A 64 5.28 -16.86 16.74
C PRO A 64 5.64 -17.69 15.51
N VAL A 65 5.15 -17.33 14.32
CA VAL A 65 5.44 -18.04 13.07
C VAL A 65 6.93 -17.97 12.73
N CYS A 66 7.54 -16.79 12.87
CA CYS A 66 8.98 -16.61 12.68
C CYS A 66 9.80 -17.50 13.63
N LYS A 67 9.42 -17.55 14.92
CA LYS A 67 10.09 -18.40 15.92
C LYS A 67 9.94 -19.87 15.64
N GLU A 68 8.74 -20.32 15.31
CA GLU A 68 8.42 -21.71 15.01
C GLU A 68 9.25 -22.24 13.84
N HIS A 69 9.37 -21.45 12.78
CA HIS A 69 10.05 -21.86 11.54
C HIS A 69 11.51 -21.39 11.44
N GLY A 70 12.02 -20.67 12.47
CA GLY A 70 13.39 -20.16 12.46
C GLY A 70 13.64 -19.16 11.31
N ARG A 71 12.66 -18.31 11.00
CA ARG A 71 12.69 -17.36 9.88
C ARG A 71 12.52 -15.94 10.35
N VAL A 72 12.84 -14.98 9.46
CA VAL A 72 12.79 -13.56 9.72
C VAL A 72 11.78 -12.92 8.77
N SER A 73 10.97 -12.00 9.31
CA SER A 73 10.14 -11.10 8.52
C SER A 73 10.55 -9.66 8.80
N VAL A 74 10.84 -8.91 7.75
CA VAL A 74 11.04 -7.45 7.79
C VAL A 74 9.75 -6.81 7.33
N ILE A 75 9.02 -6.19 8.24
CA ILE A 75 7.72 -5.59 7.95
C ILE A 75 7.84 -4.08 7.76
N SER A 76 6.90 -3.49 7.02
CA SER A 76 6.81 -2.03 6.84
C SER A 76 8.11 -1.40 6.30
N ALA A 77 8.80 -2.09 5.41
CA ALA A 77 10.05 -1.67 4.78
C ALA A 77 9.80 -0.86 3.49
N GLY A 78 8.76 -0.02 3.48
CA GLY A 78 8.42 0.86 2.36
C GLY A 78 9.01 2.25 2.50
N TRP A 79 8.21 3.24 2.13
CA TRP A 79 8.56 4.66 2.26
C TRP A 79 8.09 5.22 3.60
N ASP A 80 6.79 5.21 3.87
CA ASP A 80 6.17 5.61 5.13
C ASP A 80 4.98 4.67 5.47
N PRO A 81 5.18 3.73 6.36
CA PRO A 81 6.38 3.48 7.19
C PRO A 81 7.55 2.88 6.39
N GLY A 82 8.78 3.23 6.80
CA GLY A 82 10.02 2.76 6.20
C GLY A 82 11.10 3.83 6.21
N SER A 83 11.66 4.18 5.04
CA SER A 83 12.80 5.09 4.90
C SER A 83 12.50 6.51 5.42
N ASP A 84 11.29 7.05 5.18
CA ASP A 84 10.89 8.35 5.72
C ASP A 84 10.82 8.33 7.26
N SER A 85 10.30 7.26 7.84
CA SER A 85 10.26 7.09 9.30
C SER A 85 11.65 7.11 9.93
N ILE A 86 12.66 6.52 9.28
CA ILE A 86 14.05 6.54 9.71
C ILE A 86 14.59 7.97 9.67
N VAL A 87 14.38 8.68 8.55
CA VAL A 87 14.82 10.08 8.39
C VAL A 87 14.19 10.97 9.47
N ARG A 88 12.88 10.84 9.72
CA ARG A 88 12.19 11.59 10.78
C ARG A 88 12.79 11.31 12.16
N THR A 89 13.12 10.07 12.47
CA THR A 89 13.74 9.69 13.74
C THR A 89 15.12 10.32 13.91
N LEU A 90 15.93 10.34 12.85
CA LEU A 90 17.23 11.02 12.86
C LEU A 90 17.09 12.53 13.07
N MET A 91 16.15 13.17 12.36
CA MET A 91 15.86 14.60 12.53
C MET A 91 15.39 14.93 13.95
N GLN A 92 14.57 14.08 14.54
CA GLN A 92 14.11 14.25 15.93
C GLN A 92 15.26 14.12 16.92
N SER A 93 16.26 13.27 16.65
CA SER A 93 17.46 13.15 17.48
C SER A 93 18.33 14.42 17.44
N LEU A 94 18.38 15.10 16.28
CA LEU A 94 19.11 16.35 16.10
C LEU A 94 18.36 17.56 16.69
N ALA A 95 17.05 17.54 16.67
CA ALA A 95 16.20 18.63 17.16
C ALA A 95 15.04 18.07 18.02
N PRO A 96 15.31 17.60 19.28
CA PRO A 96 14.31 16.89 20.09
C PRO A 96 13.05 17.68 20.43
N LYS A 97 13.11 19.02 20.39
CA LYS A 97 11.98 19.94 20.61
C LYS A 97 11.42 20.50 19.30
N GLY A 98 11.97 20.10 18.16
CA GLY A 98 11.53 20.52 16.85
C GLY A 98 10.28 19.77 16.39
N LEU A 99 9.56 20.37 15.45
CA LEU A 99 8.53 19.67 14.69
C LEU A 99 9.16 19.17 13.38
N THR A 100 8.98 17.89 13.09
CA THR A 100 9.32 17.37 11.77
C THR A 100 8.15 17.63 10.83
N TYR A 101 8.41 18.35 9.76
CA TYR A 101 7.43 18.63 8.71
C TYR A 101 7.86 17.92 7.43
N THR A 102 7.09 16.95 6.99
CA THR A 102 7.31 16.26 5.71
C THR A 102 6.28 16.72 4.70
N ASN A 103 6.72 17.30 3.60
CA ASN A 103 5.85 17.72 2.51
C ASN A 103 6.26 16.99 1.23
N PHE A 104 5.44 16.02 0.82
CA PHE A 104 5.64 15.27 -0.42
C PHE A 104 5.05 15.99 -1.65
N GLY A 105 4.33 17.09 -1.46
CA GLY A 105 3.54 17.72 -2.50
C GLY A 105 2.36 16.85 -2.98
N PRO A 106 1.60 17.32 -3.97
CA PRO A 106 0.57 16.51 -4.62
C PRO A 106 1.18 15.33 -5.35
N GLY A 107 0.58 14.15 -5.23
CA GLY A 107 1.08 12.97 -5.90
C GLY A 107 0.10 11.80 -5.93
N MET A 108 0.37 10.86 -6.83
CA MET A 108 -0.42 9.64 -6.96
C MET A 108 -0.24 8.73 -5.74
N SER A 109 -1.35 8.27 -5.17
CA SER A 109 -1.36 7.26 -4.13
C SER A 109 -1.67 5.89 -4.73
N MET A 110 -0.68 4.99 -4.71
CA MET A 110 -0.82 3.65 -5.28
C MET A 110 -1.85 2.82 -4.53
N GLY A 111 -1.77 2.73 -3.19
CA GLY A 111 -2.69 1.93 -2.38
C GLY A 111 -4.15 2.40 -2.53
N HIS A 112 -4.40 3.70 -2.49
CA HIS A 112 -5.73 4.27 -2.72
C HIS A 112 -6.23 4.00 -4.14
N SER A 113 -5.36 4.14 -5.16
CA SER A 113 -5.72 3.85 -6.55
C SER A 113 -6.13 2.39 -6.74
N VAL A 114 -5.38 1.44 -6.17
CA VAL A 114 -5.71 0.00 -6.21
C VAL A 114 -7.03 -0.29 -5.49
N CYS A 115 -7.25 0.33 -4.33
CA CYS A 115 -8.50 0.19 -3.58
C CYS A 115 -9.72 0.63 -4.41
N VAL A 116 -9.62 1.74 -5.13
CA VAL A 116 -10.71 2.24 -5.98
C VAL A 116 -10.93 1.35 -7.18
N ARG A 117 -9.86 0.85 -7.83
CA ARG A 117 -9.97 -0.10 -8.97
C ARG A 117 -10.72 -1.38 -8.61
N GLY A 118 -10.65 -1.80 -7.35
CA GLY A 118 -11.40 -2.96 -6.85
C GLY A 118 -12.89 -2.72 -6.59
N LYS A 119 -13.40 -1.49 -6.77
CA LYS A 119 -14.82 -1.20 -6.56
C LYS A 119 -15.66 -1.58 -7.78
N LYS A 120 -16.87 -2.10 -7.53
CA LYS A 120 -17.84 -2.42 -8.58
C LYS A 120 -18.14 -1.17 -9.41
N GLY A 121 -18.16 -1.31 -10.73
CA GLY A 121 -18.45 -0.24 -11.67
C GLY A 121 -17.25 0.63 -12.03
N VAL A 122 -16.06 0.30 -11.54
CA VAL A 122 -14.81 1.02 -11.85
C VAL A 122 -13.98 0.17 -12.82
N LYS A 123 -13.76 0.68 -14.02
CA LYS A 123 -12.87 0.11 -15.02
C LYS A 123 -11.39 0.40 -14.72
N ASN A 124 -11.08 1.64 -14.33
CA ASN A 124 -9.75 2.08 -13.94
C ASN A 124 -9.84 3.30 -13.00
N ALA A 125 -8.82 3.54 -12.19
CA ALA A 125 -8.82 4.67 -11.26
C ALA A 125 -7.41 5.17 -10.94
N LEU A 126 -7.36 6.46 -10.62
CA LEU A 126 -6.21 7.17 -10.11
C LEU A 126 -6.63 7.99 -8.89
N SER A 127 -5.98 7.80 -7.75
CA SER A 127 -6.17 8.63 -6.56
C SER A 127 -4.94 9.50 -6.36
N MET A 128 -5.17 10.82 -6.31
CA MET A 128 -4.14 11.81 -5.98
C MET A 128 -4.29 12.22 -4.53
N THR A 129 -3.17 12.28 -3.81
CA THR A 129 -3.09 12.84 -2.46
C THR A 129 -2.62 14.27 -2.54
N ILE A 130 -3.37 15.18 -1.94
CA ILE A 130 -3.02 16.60 -1.84
C ILE A 130 -2.84 16.92 -0.36
N PRO A 131 -1.61 17.14 0.12
CA PRO A 131 -1.35 17.53 1.49
C PRO A 131 -1.93 18.94 1.74
N LEU A 132 -2.66 19.09 2.86
CA LEU A 132 -3.22 20.37 3.30
C LEU A 132 -2.46 20.94 4.51
N GLY A 133 -1.44 20.25 4.99
CA GLY A 133 -0.69 20.56 6.21
C GLY A 133 -1.21 19.79 7.44
N GLU A 134 -0.41 19.79 8.50
CA GLU A 134 -0.76 19.19 9.81
C GLU A 134 -1.20 17.71 9.74
N GLY A 135 -0.73 16.96 8.73
CA GLY A 135 -1.11 15.56 8.52
C GLY A 135 -2.50 15.37 7.87
N ILE A 136 -3.16 16.45 7.47
CA ILE A 136 -4.45 16.41 6.79
C ILE A 136 -4.23 16.29 5.27
N HIS A 137 -5.05 15.45 4.64
CA HIS A 137 -4.98 15.21 3.21
C HIS A 137 -6.36 15.41 2.55
N ARG A 138 -6.32 15.84 1.30
CA ARG A 138 -7.45 15.77 0.38
C ARG A 138 -7.18 14.70 -0.66
N ARG A 139 -8.19 13.90 -0.98
CA ARG A 139 -8.13 12.87 -2.02
C ARG A 139 -8.91 13.34 -3.24
N MET A 140 -8.21 13.44 -4.37
CA MET A 140 -8.82 13.67 -5.68
C MET A 140 -8.80 12.35 -6.41
N VAL A 141 -9.96 11.73 -6.59
CA VAL A 141 -10.11 10.39 -7.16
C VAL A 141 -10.71 10.52 -8.55
N TYR A 142 -9.99 10.06 -9.55
CA TYR A 142 -10.43 10.03 -10.94
C TYR A 142 -10.75 8.60 -11.32
N VAL A 143 -11.95 8.38 -11.86
CA VAL A 143 -12.45 7.03 -12.20
C VAL A 143 -12.89 6.94 -13.66
N GLU A 144 -12.43 5.91 -14.35
CA GLU A 144 -13.06 5.41 -15.57
C GLU A 144 -14.16 4.47 -15.15
N LEU A 145 -15.40 4.77 -15.53
CA LEU A 145 -16.53 3.94 -15.19
C LEU A 145 -16.69 2.79 -16.20
N GLU A 146 -17.18 1.67 -15.73
CA GLU A 146 -17.70 0.61 -16.60
C GLU A 146 -19.00 1.08 -17.28
N ASP A 147 -19.35 0.46 -18.42
CA ASP A 147 -20.57 0.78 -19.15
C ASP A 147 -21.81 0.61 -18.25
N GLY A 148 -22.59 1.67 -18.13
CA GLY A 148 -23.81 1.71 -17.32
C GLY A 148 -23.59 1.87 -15.81
N ALA A 149 -22.36 2.04 -15.35
CA ALA A 149 -22.06 2.29 -13.93
C ALA A 149 -22.42 3.72 -13.49
N SER A 150 -22.87 3.86 -12.24
CA SER A 150 -23.23 5.13 -11.64
C SER A 150 -22.05 5.75 -10.88
N LEU A 151 -21.69 6.99 -11.22
CA LEU A 151 -20.70 7.76 -10.48
C LEU A 151 -21.11 7.95 -9.01
N GLU A 152 -22.40 8.10 -8.73
CA GLU A 152 -22.92 8.30 -7.37
C GLU A 152 -22.71 7.04 -6.51
N GLU A 153 -22.99 5.85 -7.06
CA GLU A 153 -22.76 4.58 -6.37
C GLU A 153 -21.28 4.36 -6.10
N VAL A 154 -20.43 4.60 -7.11
CA VAL A 154 -18.97 4.50 -6.97
C VAL A 154 -18.46 5.51 -5.92
N THR A 155 -18.92 6.75 -5.95
CA THR A 155 -18.55 7.78 -4.98
C THR A 155 -18.89 7.35 -3.56
N THR A 156 -20.09 6.82 -3.36
CA THR A 156 -20.53 6.32 -2.05
C THR A 156 -19.65 5.17 -1.58
N ALA A 157 -19.34 4.21 -2.45
CA ALA A 157 -18.50 3.06 -2.13
C ALA A 157 -17.04 3.46 -1.83
N VAL A 158 -16.51 4.47 -2.52
CA VAL A 158 -15.16 5.01 -2.24
C VAL A 158 -15.12 5.70 -0.89
N LYS A 159 -16.05 6.62 -0.61
CA LYS A 159 -16.07 7.39 0.65
C LYS A 159 -16.33 6.52 1.89
N ALA A 160 -17.03 5.40 1.73
CA ALA A 160 -17.27 4.44 2.80
C ALA A 160 -16.06 3.53 3.09
N ASP A 161 -15.05 3.49 2.22
CA ASP A 161 -13.86 2.66 2.44
C ASP A 161 -12.95 3.28 3.53
N PRO A 162 -12.42 2.47 4.46
CA PRO A 162 -11.51 2.95 5.51
C PRO A 162 -10.28 3.74 5.02
N TYR A 163 -9.84 3.52 3.78
CA TYR A 163 -8.76 4.32 3.16
C TYR A 163 -9.15 5.78 2.94
N PHE A 164 -10.44 6.08 2.84
CA PHE A 164 -10.95 7.41 2.47
C PHE A 164 -11.83 8.05 3.55
N ALA A 165 -12.28 7.26 4.53
CA ALA A 165 -13.31 7.68 5.50
C ALA A 165 -12.92 8.91 6.34
N ASN A 166 -11.62 9.14 6.55
CA ASN A 166 -11.11 10.25 7.36
C ASN A 166 -10.57 11.42 6.53
N ASP A 167 -10.57 11.30 5.20
CA ASP A 167 -10.02 12.32 4.31
C ASP A 167 -11.13 13.04 3.54
N GLU A 168 -10.95 14.33 3.28
CA GLU A 168 -11.78 15.07 2.32
C GLU A 168 -11.61 14.43 0.94
N THR A 169 -12.65 13.73 0.44
CA THR A 169 -12.57 12.93 -0.78
C THR A 169 -13.52 13.44 -1.85
N HIS A 170 -12.99 13.74 -3.03
CA HIS A 170 -13.72 14.13 -4.23
C HIS A 170 -13.50 13.07 -5.32
N VAL A 171 -14.60 12.65 -5.96
CA VAL A 171 -14.57 11.60 -7.02
C VAL A 171 -15.08 12.20 -8.32
N PHE A 172 -14.31 12.02 -9.40
CA PHE A 172 -14.58 12.55 -10.72
C PHE A 172 -14.58 11.43 -11.77
N ALA A 173 -15.58 11.39 -12.62
CA ALA A 173 -15.53 10.55 -13.80
C ALA A 173 -14.65 11.17 -14.88
N VAL A 174 -13.79 10.36 -15.48
CA VAL A 174 -12.91 10.75 -16.59
C VAL A 174 -13.03 9.73 -17.73
N LYS A 175 -12.69 10.15 -18.94
CA LYS A 175 -12.64 9.23 -20.08
C LYS A 175 -11.45 8.28 -20.01
N SER A 176 -10.30 8.80 -19.57
CA SER A 176 -9.09 8.03 -19.29
C SER A 176 -8.33 8.64 -18.13
N VAL A 177 -7.83 7.82 -17.22
CA VAL A 177 -6.94 8.28 -16.14
C VAL A 177 -5.57 8.71 -16.68
N ASP A 178 -5.21 8.31 -17.90
CA ASP A 178 -3.95 8.71 -18.53
C ASP A 178 -3.96 10.20 -18.95
N GLU A 179 -5.17 10.81 -19.07
CA GLU A 179 -5.31 12.25 -19.32
C GLU A 179 -5.03 13.10 -18.05
N VAL A 180 -4.96 12.46 -16.88
CA VAL A 180 -4.79 13.14 -15.58
C VAL A 180 -3.34 13.08 -15.08
N ARG A 181 -2.53 12.23 -15.70
CA ARG A 181 -1.11 12.02 -15.35
C ARG A 181 -0.17 13.08 -15.90
#